data_b03ef1c51422b968f9af3dc0c784098e
#
_entry.id   b03ef1c51422b968f9af3dc0c784098e
#
_cell.length_a   1.000
_cell.length_b   1.000
_cell.length_c   1.000
_cell.angle_alpha   90.00
_cell.angle_beta   90.00
_cell.angle_gamma   90.00
#
_symmetry.space_group_name_H-M   'P 1'
#
loop_
_entity.id
_entity.type
_entity.pdbx_description
1 polymer ?
#
loop_
_entity_poly.entity_id
_entity_poly.type
_entity_poly.pdbx_seq_one_letter_code
_entity_poly.pdbx_strand_id
1 'polypeptide(L)'
;MKLSAKTKICLIIGDPVEHSLSPAMHNAGYEALGIDNQFVYLGAQVKFEDVGVVVQAMRKMGIHGLTCTIPHKVEVMKYLDEIDETAKKIGAVNTVLNKQGKLIGFNTDWQGAVVPLEKITTLSDKKVMVLGAGGAARAVIYGLLRRGAKVKIFNRTKEKAIELAKEFNCLSGDLNNQEEIKDFDIIVNTTSVGMKPLENETPIPVKYLNEKQIVFDIVYTHAETKLLREAKKRGATIIPGIEMLLHQGTAQFEIYTGQKAPEEVMRKTLLQVK
;
A
#
# COMPACT_ATOMS: atom_id res chain seq x y z
N MET A 1 14.51 23.28 -7.72
CA MET A 1 14.74 22.10 -8.60
C MET A 1 15.41 22.56 -9.91
N LYS A 2 16.58 22.00 -10.26
CA LYS A 2 17.27 22.25 -11.54
C LYS A 2 17.31 20.94 -12.33
N LEU A 3 16.32 20.73 -13.21
CA LEU A 3 16.23 19.53 -14.05
C LEU A 3 17.16 19.64 -15.26
N SER A 4 17.67 18.50 -15.71
CA SER A 4 18.51 18.36 -16.90
C SER A 4 18.18 17.04 -17.60
N ALA A 5 18.75 16.82 -18.80
CA ALA A 5 18.60 15.54 -19.52
C ALA A 5 19.22 14.33 -18.77
N LYS A 6 19.98 14.57 -17.68
CA LYS A 6 20.53 13.51 -16.82
C LYS A 6 19.62 13.15 -15.66
N THR A 7 18.55 13.93 -15.42
CA THR A 7 17.62 13.69 -14.32
C THR A 7 16.83 12.38 -14.54
N LYS A 8 16.89 11.49 -13.59
CA LYS A 8 16.17 10.22 -13.60
C LYS A 8 14.70 10.43 -13.29
N ILE A 9 13.84 9.88 -14.12
CA ILE A 9 12.39 9.99 -13.98
C ILE A 9 11.87 8.77 -13.23
N CYS A 10 11.12 9.02 -12.15
CA CYS A 10 10.28 8.04 -11.48
C CYS A 10 8.81 8.39 -11.71
N LEU A 11 7.97 7.40 -11.93
CA LEU A 11 6.54 7.59 -12.19
C LEU A 11 5.71 6.76 -11.22
N ILE A 12 4.52 7.28 -10.85
CA ILE A 12 3.43 6.43 -10.36
C ILE A 12 2.37 6.31 -11.44
N ILE A 13 1.92 5.08 -11.70
CA ILE A 13 0.83 4.77 -12.62
C ILE A 13 -0.34 4.11 -11.88
N GLY A 14 -1.55 4.44 -12.30
CA GLY A 14 -2.80 3.91 -11.76
C GLY A 14 -4.00 4.38 -12.58
N ASP A 15 -5.20 3.89 -12.24
CA ASP A 15 -6.46 4.35 -12.85
C ASP A 15 -7.59 4.28 -11.80
N PRO A 16 -7.97 5.43 -11.22
CA PRO A 16 -7.34 6.76 -11.31
C PRO A 16 -6.05 6.89 -10.49
N VAL A 17 -5.22 7.93 -10.75
CA VAL A 17 -3.97 8.22 -10.04
C VAL A 17 -3.82 9.67 -9.60
N GLU A 18 -4.70 10.55 -10.04
CA GLU A 18 -4.64 12.00 -9.84
C GLU A 18 -4.58 12.44 -8.36
N HIS A 19 -5.15 11.63 -7.46
CA HIS A 19 -5.17 11.89 -6.02
C HIS A 19 -3.94 11.36 -5.28
N SER A 20 -2.94 10.82 -5.99
CA SER A 20 -1.76 10.25 -5.36
C SER A 20 -0.88 11.34 -4.73
N LEU A 21 -0.56 11.15 -3.45
CA LEU A 21 0.38 12.01 -2.73
C LEU A 21 1.85 11.58 -2.91
N SER A 22 2.11 10.48 -3.60
CA SER A 22 3.48 9.98 -3.83
C SER A 22 4.39 11.00 -4.52
N PRO A 23 3.95 11.74 -5.56
CA PRO A 23 4.80 12.76 -6.17
C PRO A 23 5.26 13.84 -5.18
N ALA A 24 4.36 14.38 -4.38
CA ALA A 24 4.70 15.40 -3.38
C ALA A 24 5.69 14.86 -2.35
N MET A 25 5.42 13.65 -1.82
CA MET A 25 6.24 12.99 -0.82
C MET A 25 7.65 12.70 -1.32
N HIS A 26 7.80 12.07 -2.50
CA HIS A 26 9.10 11.70 -3.04
C HIS A 26 9.93 12.92 -3.43
N ASN A 27 9.34 13.91 -4.10
CA ASN A 27 10.05 15.13 -4.50
C ASN A 27 10.52 15.93 -3.28
N ALA A 28 9.73 16.02 -2.22
CA ALA A 28 10.18 16.63 -0.95
C ALA A 28 11.36 15.87 -0.33
N GLY A 29 11.35 14.54 -0.43
CA GLY A 29 12.47 13.70 -0.01
C GLY A 29 13.74 13.95 -0.84
N TYR A 30 13.61 14.09 -2.17
CA TYR A 30 14.74 14.42 -3.05
C TYR A 30 15.33 15.80 -2.73
N GLU A 31 14.47 16.79 -2.48
CA GLU A 31 14.90 18.13 -2.10
C GLU A 31 15.65 18.14 -0.75
N ALA A 32 15.12 17.44 0.26
CA ALA A 32 15.72 17.33 1.58
C ALA A 32 17.14 16.73 1.57
N LEU A 33 17.41 15.84 0.61
CA LEU A 33 18.75 15.25 0.44
C LEU A 33 19.62 15.99 -0.58
N GLY A 34 19.13 17.06 -1.19
CA GLY A 34 19.86 17.81 -2.24
C GLY A 34 20.07 17.01 -3.53
N ILE A 35 19.20 16.05 -3.83
CA ILE A 35 19.24 15.21 -5.04
C ILE A 35 18.08 15.49 -6.01
N ASP A 36 17.37 16.58 -5.83
CA ASP A 36 16.25 17.04 -6.67
C ASP A 36 16.66 17.47 -8.10
N ASN A 37 17.97 17.54 -8.38
CA ASN A 37 18.52 17.65 -9.72
C ASN A 37 18.81 16.28 -10.37
N GLN A 38 18.88 15.20 -9.55
CA GLN A 38 19.17 13.84 -10.02
C GLN A 38 17.90 13.02 -10.22
N PHE A 39 16.83 13.30 -9.48
CA PHE A 39 15.58 12.55 -9.51
C PHE A 39 14.37 13.49 -9.57
N VAL A 40 13.35 13.05 -10.30
CA VAL A 40 12.01 13.65 -10.30
C VAL A 40 10.97 12.57 -10.25
N TYR A 41 9.90 12.79 -9.49
CA TYR A 41 8.79 11.87 -9.36
C TYR A 41 7.49 12.50 -9.85
N LEU A 42 6.80 11.85 -10.78
CA LEU A 42 5.58 12.34 -11.42
C LEU A 42 4.47 11.28 -11.37
N GLY A 43 3.23 11.70 -11.64
CA GLY A 43 2.10 10.80 -11.81
C GLY A 43 1.65 10.72 -13.28
N ALA A 44 1.21 9.55 -13.71
CA ALA A 44 0.60 9.34 -15.01
C ALA A 44 -0.58 8.38 -14.91
N GLN A 45 -1.75 8.80 -15.39
CA GLN A 45 -2.91 7.90 -15.48
C GLN A 45 -2.70 6.95 -16.64
N VAL A 46 -2.85 5.66 -16.36
CA VAL A 46 -2.66 4.57 -17.32
C VAL A 46 -3.82 3.60 -17.18
N LYS A 47 -4.51 3.31 -18.26
CA LYS A 47 -5.59 2.32 -18.28
C LYS A 47 -5.03 0.91 -18.10
N PHE A 48 -5.88 0.00 -17.63
CA PHE A 48 -5.46 -1.37 -17.34
C PHE A 48 -4.87 -2.09 -18.57
N GLU A 49 -5.47 -1.89 -19.74
CA GLU A 49 -5.03 -2.49 -21.01
C GLU A 49 -3.68 -1.94 -21.50
N ASP A 50 -3.27 -0.75 -21.07
CA ASP A 50 -2.07 -0.07 -21.57
C ASP A 50 -0.81 -0.35 -20.72
N VAL A 51 -0.95 -1.04 -19.61
CA VAL A 51 0.17 -1.32 -18.67
C VAL A 51 1.37 -1.94 -19.37
N GLY A 52 1.15 -2.91 -20.26
CA GLY A 52 2.24 -3.57 -21.00
C GLY A 52 3.01 -2.62 -21.90
N VAL A 53 2.31 -1.72 -22.59
CA VAL A 53 2.91 -0.69 -23.45
C VAL A 53 3.74 0.28 -22.62
N VAL A 54 3.22 0.73 -21.47
CA VAL A 54 3.92 1.66 -20.58
C VAL A 54 5.18 1.03 -19.99
N VAL A 55 5.15 -0.24 -19.60
CA VAL A 55 6.33 -0.97 -19.11
C VAL A 55 7.39 -1.12 -20.20
N GLN A 56 7.00 -1.37 -21.44
CA GLN A 56 7.95 -1.39 -22.56
C GLN A 56 8.50 0.02 -22.87
N ALA A 57 7.67 1.05 -22.80
CA ALA A 57 8.11 2.43 -22.92
C ALA A 57 9.11 2.81 -21.83
N MET A 58 8.86 2.43 -20.57
CA MET A 58 9.80 2.61 -19.46
C MET A 58 11.20 2.09 -19.81
N ARG A 59 11.29 0.88 -20.36
CA ARG A 59 12.55 0.27 -20.80
C ARG A 59 13.26 1.07 -21.89
N LYS A 60 12.50 1.45 -22.94
CA LYS A 60 13.05 2.14 -24.11
C LYS A 60 13.44 3.58 -23.86
N MET A 61 12.69 4.28 -23.01
CA MET A 61 12.93 5.68 -22.65
C MET A 61 13.91 5.84 -21.48
N GLY A 62 14.34 4.74 -20.84
CA GLY A 62 15.23 4.80 -19.69
C GLY A 62 14.58 5.39 -18.44
N ILE A 63 13.24 5.31 -18.31
CA ILE A 63 12.54 5.70 -17.08
C ILE A 63 13.09 4.84 -15.95
N HIS A 64 13.54 5.49 -14.86
CA HIS A 64 14.33 4.84 -13.81
C HIS A 64 13.47 4.01 -12.85
N GLY A 65 12.34 4.55 -12.42
CA GLY A 65 11.45 3.90 -11.45
C GLY A 65 9.99 3.97 -11.89
N LEU A 66 9.22 2.91 -11.61
CA LEU A 66 7.79 2.87 -11.87
C LEU A 66 7.08 2.31 -10.63
N THR A 67 6.25 3.14 -10.00
CA THR A 67 5.32 2.71 -8.95
C THR A 67 4.00 2.33 -9.59
N CYS A 68 3.49 1.15 -9.25
CA CYS A 68 2.19 0.66 -9.70
C CYS A 68 1.19 0.70 -8.55
N THR A 69 0.06 1.41 -8.76
CA THR A 69 -1.09 1.34 -7.85
C THR A 69 -2.27 0.64 -8.52
N ILE A 70 -3.45 0.73 -7.95
CA ILE A 70 -4.67 0.09 -8.48
C ILE A 70 -4.91 0.58 -9.92
N PRO A 71 -5.25 -0.34 -10.87
CA PRO A 71 -5.41 -1.79 -10.73
C PRO A 71 -4.18 -2.62 -11.12
N HIS A 72 -3.01 -2.04 -11.32
CA HIS A 72 -1.88 -2.57 -12.10
C HIS A 72 -0.96 -3.56 -11.36
N LYS A 73 -1.02 -3.64 -10.01
CA LYS A 73 -0.01 -4.35 -9.17
C LYS A 73 0.20 -5.83 -9.52
N VAL A 74 -0.83 -6.52 -10.01
CA VAL A 74 -0.74 -7.93 -10.42
C VAL A 74 -0.37 -8.02 -11.91
N GLU A 75 -1.00 -7.19 -12.75
CA GLU A 75 -0.82 -7.23 -14.20
C GLU A 75 0.62 -6.91 -14.61
N VAL A 76 1.25 -5.91 -13.97
CA VAL A 76 2.62 -5.48 -14.28
C VAL A 76 3.65 -6.60 -14.21
N MET A 77 3.42 -7.61 -13.37
CA MET A 77 4.34 -8.74 -13.19
C MET A 77 4.63 -9.50 -14.49
N LYS A 78 3.69 -9.53 -15.43
CA LYS A 78 3.81 -10.23 -16.72
C LYS A 78 4.87 -9.63 -17.66
N TYR A 79 5.28 -8.39 -17.40
CA TYR A 79 6.13 -7.60 -18.31
C TYR A 79 7.53 -7.35 -17.74
N LEU A 80 7.85 -7.92 -16.57
CA LEU A 80 9.11 -7.73 -15.87
C LEU A 80 10.10 -8.84 -16.19
N ASP A 81 11.41 -8.53 -16.16
CA ASP A 81 12.47 -9.51 -16.38
C ASP A 81 12.77 -10.31 -15.12
N GLU A 82 12.61 -9.68 -13.96
CA GLU A 82 12.89 -10.28 -12.67
C GLU A 82 11.91 -9.76 -11.62
N ILE A 83 11.53 -10.61 -10.70
CA ILE A 83 10.68 -10.24 -9.57
C ILE A 83 11.37 -10.72 -8.30
N ASP A 84 11.52 -9.81 -7.34
CA ASP A 84 12.03 -10.12 -6.00
C ASP A 84 11.24 -11.25 -5.33
N GLU A 85 11.92 -12.08 -4.55
CA GLU A 85 11.31 -13.24 -3.90
C GLU A 85 10.14 -12.88 -2.98
N THR A 86 10.20 -11.71 -2.33
CA THR A 86 9.09 -11.21 -1.51
C THR A 86 7.89 -10.84 -2.38
N ALA A 87 8.12 -10.13 -3.48
CA ALA A 87 7.05 -9.75 -4.41
C ALA A 87 6.43 -10.98 -5.10
N LYS A 88 7.22 -12.02 -5.42
CA LYS A 88 6.70 -13.31 -5.91
C LYS A 88 5.76 -13.96 -4.90
N LYS A 89 6.17 -14.04 -3.63
CA LYS A 89 5.34 -14.62 -2.55
C LYS A 89 4.08 -13.82 -2.27
N ILE A 90 4.12 -12.51 -2.47
CA ILE A 90 2.95 -11.63 -2.36
C ILE A 90 2.03 -11.81 -3.58
N GLY A 91 2.58 -12.13 -4.76
CA GLY A 91 1.85 -12.18 -6.02
C GLY A 91 1.38 -10.80 -6.50
N ALA A 92 2.11 -9.74 -6.16
CA ALA A 92 1.88 -8.38 -6.60
C ALA A 92 3.17 -7.55 -6.54
N VAL A 93 3.34 -6.64 -7.49
CA VAL A 93 4.44 -5.67 -7.58
C VAL A 93 3.87 -4.26 -7.49
N ASN A 94 4.39 -3.44 -6.59
CA ASN A 94 4.07 -2.02 -6.53
C ASN A 94 5.23 -1.12 -6.97
N THR A 95 6.44 -1.67 -7.13
CA THR A 95 7.67 -0.92 -7.40
C THR A 95 8.48 -1.64 -8.46
N VAL A 96 8.82 -0.95 -9.55
CA VAL A 96 9.70 -1.47 -10.61
C VAL A 96 10.92 -0.57 -10.73
N LEU A 97 12.10 -1.16 -10.69
CA LEU A 97 13.37 -0.49 -10.93
C LEU A 97 13.91 -0.89 -12.31
N ASN A 98 14.25 0.12 -13.13
CA ASN A 98 14.95 -0.10 -14.39
C ASN A 98 16.48 -0.05 -14.15
N LYS A 99 17.12 -1.21 -14.18
CA LYS A 99 18.56 -1.34 -14.04
C LYS A 99 19.18 -1.60 -15.42
N GLN A 100 19.47 -0.51 -16.14
CA GLN A 100 20.09 -0.57 -17.48
C GLN A 100 19.28 -1.40 -18.50
N GLY A 101 17.97 -1.20 -18.52
CA GLY A 101 17.05 -1.93 -19.41
C GLY A 101 16.49 -3.23 -18.82
N LYS A 102 17.04 -3.75 -17.73
CA LYS A 102 16.48 -4.88 -16.96
C LYS A 102 15.48 -4.34 -15.96
N LEU A 103 14.23 -4.77 -16.05
CA LEU A 103 13.14 -4.35 -15.18
C LEU A 103 12.96 -5.33 -14.02
N ILE A 104 13.17 -4.85 -12.79
CA ILE A 104 13.10 -5.66 -11.58
C ILE A 104 11.94 -5.19 -10.73
N GLY A 105 11.01 -6.10 -10.40
CA GLY A 105 9.82 -5.82 -9.60
C GLY A 105 10.00 -6.12 -8.13
N PHE A 106 9.50 -5.22 -7.28
CA PHE A 106 9.48 -5.32 -5.82
C PHE A 106 8.08 -5.05 -5.29
N ASN A 107 7.87 -5.38 -4.03
CA ASN A 107 6.67 -4.97 -3.32
C ASN A 107 7.05 -4.35 -1.97
N THR A 108 6.71 -3.08 -1.77
CA THR A 108 6.97 -2.34 -0.52
C THR A 108 5.71 -2.15 0.33
N ASP A 109 4.53 -2.53 -0.16
CA ASP A 109 3.27 -2.36 0.57
C ASP A 109 3.26 -3.15 1.89
N TRP A 110 3.91 -4.32 1.94
CA TRP A 110 3.97 -5.11 3.16
C TRP A 110 4.70 -4.40 4.30
N GLN A 111 5.75 -3.62 3.98
CA GLN A 111 6.44 -2.77 4.98
C GLN A 111 5.51 -1.64 5.42
N GLY A 112 4.80 -1.03 4.47
CA GLY A 112 3.77 -0.02 4.75
C GLY A 112 2.69 -0.51 5.72
N ALA A 113 2.34 -1.79 5.66
CA ALA A 113 1.35 -2.37 6.55
C ALA A 113 1.93 -2.75 7.92
N VAL A 114 3.13 -3.32 7.96
CA VAL A 114 3.68 -3.91 9.18
C VAL A 114 4.33 -2.88 10.09
N VAL A 115 5.10 -1.94 9.52
CA VAL A 115 5.87 -0.96 10.31
C VAL A 115 4.99 -0.11 11.23
N PRO A 116 3.84 0.45 10.79
CA PRO A 116 2.97 1.21 11.68
C PRO A 116 2.39 0.37 12.83
N LEU A 117 2.07 -0.90 12.57
CA LEU A 117 1.56 -1.81 13.58
C LEU A 117 2.62 -2.19 14.61
N GLU A 118 3.86 -2.48 14.17
CA GLU A 118 4.98 -2.84 15.04
C GLU A 118 5.41 -1.69 15.97
N LYS A 119 5.09 -0.44 15.63
CA LYS A 119 5.28 0.72 16.53
C LYS A 119 4.32 0.71 17.72
N ILE A 120 3.20 -0.03 17.64
CA ILE A 120 2.14 -0.03 18.65
C ILE A 120 2.09 -1.35 19.41
N THR A 121 2.30 -2.49 18.72
CA THR A 121 2.16 -3.82 19.33
C THR A 121 3.06 -4.84 18.65
N THR A 122 3.34 -5.95 19.35
CA THR A 122 3.90 -7.14 18.71
C THR A 122 2.82 -7.84 17.90
N LEU A 123 3.17 -8.37 16.72
CA LEU A 123 2.22 -9.01 15.82
C LEU A 123 2.09 -10.54 16.05
N SER A 124 3.09 -11.15 16.71
CA SER A 124 3.04 -12.59 17.01
C SER A 124 1.77 -12.95 17.76
N ASP A 125 1.10 -14.00 17.30
CA ASP A 125 -0.14 -14.54 17.83
C ASP A 125 -1.38 -13.61 17.83
N LYS A 126 -1.26 -12.38 17.37
CA LYS A 126 -2.40 -11.46 17.22
C LYS A 126 -3.40 -11.99 16.20
N LYS A 127 -4.67 -11.97 16.57
CA LYS A 127 -5.78 -12.27 15.66
C LYS A 127 -6.07 -11.06 14.81
N VAL A 128 -5.85 -11.17 13.50
CA VAL A 128 -5.99 -10.04 12.57
C VAL A 128 -7.10 -10.32 11.56
N MET A 129 -8.08 -9.42 11.51
CA MET A 129 -9.11 -9.35 10.48
C MET A 129 -8.58 -8.50 9.32
N VAL A 130 -8.46 -9.09 8.13
CA VAL A 130 -8.13 -8.35 6.91
C VAL A 130 -9.36 -8.27 6.03
N LEU A 131 -9.81 -7.04 5.75
CA LEU A 131 -10.94 -6.73 4.88
C LEU A 131 -10.45 -6.44 3.49
N GLY A 132 -10.84 -7.25 2.51
CA GLY A 132 -10.44 -7.13 1.12
C GLY A 132 -9.58 -8.30 0.62
N ALA A 133 -9.54 -8.47 -0.70
CA ALA A 133 -8.78 -9.53 -1.38
C ALA A 133 -8.07 -9.01 -2.65
N GLY A 134 -7.68 -7.74 -2.67
CA GLY A 134 -6.95 -7.11 -3.77
C GLY A 134 -5.43 -7.12 -3.58
N GLY A 135 -4.70 -6.42 -4.47
CA GLY A 135 -3.23 -6.35 -4.43
C GLY A 135 -2.66 -5.81 -3.11
N ALA A 136 -3.33 -4.84 -2.48
CA ALA A 136 -2.92 -4.35 -1.16
C ALA A 136 -3.15 -5.39 -0.06
N ALA A 137 -4.31 -6.11 -0.09
CA ALA A 137 -4.59 -7.18 0.86
C ALA A 137 -3.51 -8.26 0.83
N ARG A 138 -3.04 -8.67 -0.34
CA ARG A 138 -1.95 -9.66 -0.50
C ARG A 138 -0.70 -9.26 0.27
N ALA A 139 -0.26 -8.01 0.12
CA ALA A 139 0.92 -7.48 0.80
C ALA A 139 0.74 -7.39 2.33
N VAL A 140 -0.43 -6.92 2.77
CA VAL A 140 -0.81 -6.86 4.20
C VAL A 140 -0.80 -8.25 4.81
N ILE A 141 -1.47 -9.22 4.19
CA ILE A 141 -1.55 -10.62 4.65
C ILE A 141 -0.16 -11.23 4.74
N TYR A 142 0.65 -11.09 3.69
CA TYR A 142 2.03 -11.59 3.68
C TYR A 142 2.84 -11.01 4.85
N GLY A 143 2.80 -9.69 5.03
CA GLY A 143 3.54 -9.01 6.10
C GLY A 143 3.13 -9.49 7.49
N LEU A 144 1.84 -9.60 7.74
CA LEU A 144 1.27 -10.07 9.01
C LEU A 144 1.64 -11.53 9.32
N LEU A 145 1.46 -12.44 8.36
CA LEU A 145 1.81 -13.86 8.52
C LEU A 145 3.31 -14.04 8.77
N ARG A 146 4.16 -13.28 8.09
CA ARG A 146 5.61 -13.30 8.30
C ARG A 146 6.02 -12.85 9.71
N ARG A 147 5.15 -12.12 10.42
CA ARG A 147 5.32 -11.68 11.81
C ARG A 147 4.63 -12.59 12.83
N GLY A 148 4.09 -13.74 12.38
CA GLY A 148 3.43 -14.71 13.26
C GLY A 148 2.00 -14.34 13.66
N ALA A 149 1.35 -13.40 12.97
CA ALA A 149 -0.04 -13.07 13.19
C ALA A 149 -0.98 -14.18 12.70
N LYS A 150 -2.12 -14.34 13.35
CA LYS A 150 -3.22 -15.26 12.97
C LYS A 150 -4.21 -14.49 12.10
N VAL A 151 -4.08 -14.61 10.79
CA VAL A 151 -4.85 -13.82 9.81
C VAL A 151 -6.13 -14.55 9.41
N LYS A 152 -7.24 -13.80 9.37
CA LYS A 152 -8.50 -14.23 8.76
C LYS A 152 -8.97 -13.17 7.76
N ILE A 153 -9.25 -13.61 6.53
CA ILE A 153 -9.57 -12.75 5.39
C ILE A 153 -11.08 -12.68 5.20
N PHE A 154 -11.59 -11.47 5.00
CA PHE A 154 -12.98 -11.20 4.70
C PHE A 154 -13.11 -10.37 3.44
N ASN A 155 -14.00 -10.73 2.56
CA ASN A 155 -14.24 -9.99 1.35
C ASN A 155 -15.72 -10.06 0.95
N ARG A 156 -16.23 -9.01 0.29
CA ARG A 156 -17.59 -8.98 -0.23
C ARG A 156 -17.89 -10.18 -1.15
N THR A 157 -16.95 -10.52 -2.03
CA THR A 157 -16.98 -11.76 -2.83
C THR A 157 -16.26 -12.82 -2.04
N LYS A 158 -17.00 -13.71 -1.39
CA LYS A 158 -16.50 -14.74 -0.46
C LYS A 158 -15.48 -15.67 -1.12
N GLU A 159 -15.70 -16.02 -2.37
CA GLU A 159 -14.83 -16.90 -3.17
C GLU A 159 -13.40 -16.34 -3.24
N LYS A 160 -13.25 -15.03 -3.48
CA LYS A 160 -11.94 -14.37 -3.51
C LYS A 160 -11.21 -14.42 -2.16
N ALA A 161 -11.95 -14.35 -1.04
CA ALA A 161 -11.36 -14.51 0.29
C ALA A 161 -10.88 -15.95 0.52
N ILE A 162 -11.66 -16.94 0.08
CA ILE A 162 -11.31 -18.36 0.19
C ILE A 162 -10.09 -18.70 -0.67
N GLU A 163 -10.04 -18.23 -1.90
CA GLU A 163 -8.90 -18.44 -2.80
C GLU A 163 -7.62 -17.84 -2.22
N LEU A 164 -7.70 -16.59 -1.76
CA LEU A 164 -6.56 -15.90 -1.18
C LEU A 164 -6.11 -16.57 0.13
N ALA A 165 -7.05 -17.02 0.95
CA ALA A 165 -6.74 -17.74 2.20
C ALA A 165 -6.03 -19.07 1.94
N LYS A 166 -6.43 -19.82 0.90
CA LYS A 166 -5.72 -21.04 0.46
C LYS A 166 -4.31 -20.73 0.00
N GLU A 167 -4.12 -19.68 -0.80
CA GLU A 167 -2.80 -19.30 -1.31
C GLU A 167 -1.82 -18.93 -0.19
N PHE A 168 -2.29 -18.19 0.83
CA PHE A 168 -1.48 -17.75 1.96
C PHE A 168 -1.49 -18.71 3.16
N ASN A 169 -2.18 -19.86 3.04
CA ASN A 169 -2.34 -20.82 4.14
C ASN A 169 -2.86 -20.18 5.44
N CYS A 170 -3.94 -19.41 5.33
CA CYS A 170 -4.60 -18.77 6.45
C CYS A 170 -6.13 -18.98 6.39
N LEU A 171 -6.89 -18.32 7.26
CA LEU A 171 -8.34 -18.51 7.34
C LEU A 171 -9.09 -17.49 6.49
N SER A 172 -10.27 -17.88 6.01
CA SER A 172 -11.30 -16.97 5.47
C SER A 172 -12.51 -16.92 6.39
N GLY A 173 -13.20 -15.77 6.40
CA GLY A 173 -14.42 -15.56 7.17
C GLY A 173 -15.59 -15.15 6.30
N ASP A 174 -16.76 -15.09 6.91
CA ASP A 174 -18.00 -14.63 6.30
C ASP A 174 -18.41 -13.29 6.93
N LEU A 175 -18.58 -12.24 6.13
CA LEU A 175 -19.03 -10.93 6.59
C LEU A 175 -20.45 -10.94 7.22
N ASN A 176 -21.22 -12.03 7.00
CA ASN A 176 -22.51 -12.21 7.67
C ASN A 176 -22.35 -12.58 9.15
N ASN A 177 -21.21 -13.17 9.56
CA ASN A 177 -20.88 -13.44 10.94
C ASN A 177 -20.23 -12.23 11.61
N GLN A 178 -21.02 -11.18 11.80
CA GLN A 178 -20.53 -9.88 12.27
C GLN A 178 -20.07 -9.88 13.73
N GLU A 179 -20.59 -10.79 14.55
CA GLU A 179 -20.25 -10.84 15.97
C GLU A 179 -18.80 -11.23 16.24
N GLU A 180 -18.18 -11.97 15.32
CA GLU A 180 -16.77 -12.35 15.47
C GLU A 180 -15.79 -11.15 15.36
N ILE A 181 -16.26 -9.98 14.87
CA ILE A 181 -15.42 -8.76 14.78
C ILE A 181 -14.83 -8.39 16.15
N LYS A 182 -15.58 -8.61 17.23
CA LYS A 182 -15.14 -8.32 18.60
C LYS A 182 -13.96 -9.17 19.09
N ASP A 183 -13.70 -10.31 18.43
CA ASP A 183 -12.69 -11.29 18.83
C ASP A 183 -11.31 -11.07 18.20
N PHE A 184 -11.19 -10.07 17.30
CA PHE A 184 -9.93 -9.69 16.66
C PHE A 184 -9.20 -8.62 17.47
N ASP A 185 -7.88 -8.75 17.57
CA ASP A 185 -7.00 -7.73 18.17
C ASP A 185 -6.79 -6.56 17.21
N ILE A 186 -6.70 -6.87 15.90
CA ILE A 186 -6.38 -5.91 14.85
C ILE A 186 -7.37 -6.07 13.70
N ILE A 187 -7.85 -4.96 13.16
CA ILE A 187 -8.71 -4.91 11.97
C ILE A 187 -8.01 -4.03 10.94
N VAL A 188 -7.76 -4.59 9.75
CA VAL A 188 -7.11 -3.86 8.65
C VAL A 188 -8.09 -3.75 7.48
N ASN A 189 -8.50 -2.52 7.15
CA ASN A 189 -9.29 -2.25 5.95
C ASN A 189 -8.36 -2.06 4.76
N THR A 190 -8.43 -2.96 3.79
CA THR A 190 -7.72 -2.88 2.50
C THR A 190 -8.67 -2.71 1.32
N THR A 191 -9.95 -2.43 1.59
CA THR A 191 -10.96 -2.17 0.56
C THR A 191 -10.96 -0.69 0.15
N SER A 192 -11.73 -0.36 -0.87
CA SER A 192 -11.99 1.03 -1.28
C SER A 192 -13.11 1.71 -0.47
N VAL A 193 -13.73 1.02 0.48
CA VAL A 193 -14.75 1.62 1.35
C VAL A 193 -14.08 2.66 2.25
N GLY A 194 -14.59 3.89 2.23
CA GLY A 194 -13.94 5.07 2.83
C GLY A 194 -13.33 6.03 1.81
N MET A 195 -13.20 5.60 0.52
CA MET A 195 -12.87 6.47 -0.61
C MET A 195 -14.14 6.92 -1.33
N LYS A 196 -14.10 8.02 -2.08
CA LYS A 196 -15.22 8.42 -2.98
C LYS A 196 -15.53 7.30 -3.99
N PRO A 197 -16.82 7.02 -4.25
CA PRO A 197 -18.02 7.65 -3.68
C PRO A 197 -18.50 7.04 -2.35
N LEU A 198 -17.74 6.13 -1.70
CA LEU A 198 -18.11 5.38 -0.49
C LEU A 198 -17.50 5.99 0.79
N GLU A 199 -17.20 7.29 0.80
CA GLU A 199 -16.53 7.97 1.90
C GLU A 199 -17.36 8.02 3.20
N ASN A 200 -18.66 7.85 3.08
CA ASN A 200 -19.61 7.83 4.20
C ASN A 200 -20.01 6.42 4.64
N GLU A 201 -19.32 5.40 4.13
CA GLU A 201 -19.57 4.00 4.46
C GLU A 201 -18.47 3.42 5.35
N THR A 202 -18.76 2.28 5.97
CA THR A 202 -17.80 1.45 6.71
C THR A 202 -17.87 0.02 6.18
N PRO A 203 -16.72 -0.67 6.03
CA PRO A 203 -16.71 -2.02 5.46
C PRO A 203 -17.29 -3.08 6.40
N ILE A 204 -17.47 -2.74 7.68
CA ILE A 204 -18.01 -3.59 8.74
C ILE A 204 -18.92 -2.78 9.68
N PRO A 205 -19.85 -3.43 10.38
CA PRO A 205 -20.66 -2.78 11.42
C PRO A 205 -19.81 -2.34 12.59
N VAL A 206 -19.72 -1.03 12.76
CA VAL A 206 -18.87 -0.40 13.79
C VAL A 206 -19.31 -0.69 15.24
N LYS A 207 -20.55 -1.15 15.46
CA LYS A 207 -21.08 -1.50 16.79
C LYS A 207 -20.30 -2.60 17.51
N TYR A 208 -19.52 -3.41 16.77
CA TYR A 208 -18.70 -4.49 17.31
C TYR A 208 -17.25 -4.11 17.59
N LEU A 209 -16.87 -2.85 17.27
CA LEU A 209 -15.56 -2.31 17.64
C LEU A 209 -15.50 -1.99 19.14
N ASN A 210 -14.30 -2.12 19.73
CA ASN A 210 -14.08 -1.88 21.15
C ASN A 210 -12.67 -1.33 21.43
N GLU A 211 -12.43 -0.92 22.68
CA GLU A 211 -11.20 -0.25 23.13
C GLU A 211 -9.94 -1.13 23.12
N LYS A 212 -10.07 -2.45 23.02
CA LYS A 212 -8.93 -3.38 22.98
C LYS A 212 -8.36 -3.56 21.58
N GLN A 213 -9.04 -3.02 20.56
CA GLN A 213 -8.71 -3.23 19.15
C GLN A 213 -7.80 -2.13 18.60
N ILE A 214 -6.99 -2.52 17.63
CA ILE A 214 -6.29 -1.62 16.73
C ILE A 214 -7.02 -1.66 15.39
N VAL A 215 -7.44 -0.50 14.89
CA VAL A 215 -8.10 -0.38 13.58
C VAL A 215 -7.20 0.39 12.63
N PHE A 216 -6.72 -0.29 11.61
CA PHE A 216 -5.90 0.26 10.57
C PHE A 216 -6.69 0.38 9.27
N ASP A 217 -6.85 1.58 8.76
CA ASP A 217 -7.48 1.82 7.47
C ASP A 217 -6.45 2.34 6.48
N ILE A 218 -6.17 1.58 5.40
CA ILE A 218 -5.16 1.99 4.41
C ILE A 218 -5.65 3.10 3.47
N VAL A 219 -6.92 3.50 3.54
CA VAL A 219 -7.45 4.65 2.81
C VAL A 219 -6.86 5.93 3.38
N TYR A 220 -6.25 6.75 2.52
CA TYR A 220 -5.56 7.99 2.89
C TYR A 220 -6.12 9.26 2.23
N THR A 221 -7.19 9.15 1.45
CA THR A 221 -7.84 10.30 0.79
C THR A 221 -8.47 11.29 1.77
N HIS A 222 -8.65 10.88 3.01
CA HIS A 222 -9.11 11.68 4.14
C HIS A 222 -8.20 11.42 5.34
N ALA A 223 -7.99 12.43 6.18
CA ALA A 223 -7.18 12.29 7.40
C ALA A 223 -7.71 11.19 8.33
N GLU A 224 -9.03 11.11 8.49
CA GLU A 224 -9.72 10.02 9.19
C GLU A 224 -10.96 9.59 8.38
N THR A 225 -11.02 8.32 7.99
CA THR A 225 -12.20 7.72 7.35
C THR A 225 -13.35 7.58 8.37
N LYS A 226 -14.56 7.28 7.91
CA LYS A 226 -15.69 6.98 8.81
C LYS A 226 -15.35 5.80 9.73
N LEU A 227 -14.69 4.77 9.21
CA LEU A 227 -14.26 3.61 10.02
C LEU A 227 -13.37 4.05 11.19
N LEU A 228 -12.35 4.88 10.93
CA LEU A 228 -11.42 5.34 11.96
C LEU A 228 -12.10 6.26 12.98
N ARG A 229 -12.95 7.19 12.54
CA ARG A 229 -13.73 8.06 13.45
C ARG A 229 -14.62 7.25 14.40
N GLU A 230 -15.30 6.24 13.88
CA GLU A 230 -16.19 5.40 14.68
C GLU A 230 -15.40 4.45 15.61
N ALA A 231 -14.25 3.95 15.17
CA ALA A 231 -13.35 3.17 16.02
C ALA A 231 -12.82 4.00 17.20
N LYS A 232 -12.37 5.22 16.92
CA LYS A 232 -11.89 6.17 17.95
C LYS A 232 -12.93 6.51 18.99
N LYS A 233 -14.20 6.70 18.58
CA LYS A 233 -15.31 6.93 19.52
C LYS A 233 -15.54 5.76 20.46
N ARG A 234 -15.13 4.55 20.08
CA ARG A 234 -15.24 3.31 20.89
C ARG A 234 -13.97 2.99 21.69
N GLY A 235 -13.01 3.92 21.68
CA GLY A 235 -11.76 3.78 22.42
C GLY A 235 -10.69 2.95 21.70
N ALA A 236 -10.94 2.44 20.49
CA ALA A 236 -9.96 1.69 19.73
C ALA A 236 -8.74 2.56 19.37
N THR A 237 -7.56 1.95 19.33
CA THR A 237 -6.37 2.58 18.76
C THR A 237 -6.51 2.63 17.24
N ILE A 238 -6.27 3.78 16.63
CA ILE A 238 -6.42 3.94 15.18
C ILE A 238 -5.07 4.15 14.49
N ILE A 239 -4.94 3.62 13.26
CA ILE A 239 -3.82 3.88 12.36
C ILE A 239 -4.39 4.42 11.05
N PRO A 240 -4.10 5.67 10.67
CA PRO A 240 -4.55 6.23 9.41
C PRO A 240 -3.72 5.73 8.22
N GLY A 241 -4.33 5.70 7.04
CA GLY A 241 -3.72 5.16 5.81
C GLY A 241 -2.46 5.92 5.35
N ILE A 242 -2.29 7.14 5.80
CA ILE A 242 -1.08 7.93 5.55
C ILE A 242 0.19 7.23 6.09
N GLU A 243 0.06 6.45 7.15
CA GLU A 243 1.19 5.68 7.71
C GLU A 243 1.62 4.57 6.74
N MET A 244 0.65 3.87 6.10
CA MET A 244 0.99 2.91 5.06
C MET A 244 1.64 3.58 3.86
N LEU A 245 1.09 4.71 3.40
CA LEU A 245 1.63 5.46 2.27
C LEU A 245 3.07 5.89 2.54
N LEU A 246 3.36 6.39 3.75
CA LEU A 246 4.69 6.81 4.15
C LEU A 246 5.67 5.64 4.13
N HIS A 247 5.39 4.56 4.87
CA HIS A 247 6.35 3.48 5.06
C HIS A 247 6.59 2.64 3.80
N GLN A 248 5.58 2.45 2.93
CA GLN A 248 5.83 1.87 1.61
C GLN A 248 6.64 2.82 0.73
N GLY A 249 6.38 4.13 0.82
CA GLY A 249 7.07 5.15 0.03
C GLY A 249 8.52 5.35 0.44
N THR A 250 8.86 5.29 1.74
CA THR A 250 10.26 5.32 2.19
C THR A 250 11.05 4.13 1.66
N ALA A 251 10.47 2.93 1.69
CA ALA A 251 11.09 1.74 1.10
C ALA A 251 11.28 1.87 -0.44
N GLN A 252 10.30 2.44 -1.15
CA GLN A 252 10.46 2.76 -2.58
C GLN A 252 11.56 3.78 -2.84
N PHE A 253 11.61 4.83 -2.03
CA PHE A 253 12.64 5.87 -2.13
C PHE A 253 14.05 5.27 -2.05
N GLU A 254 14.26 4.35 -1.10
CA GLU A 254 15.54 3.66 -0.94
C GLU A 254 15.87 2.74 -2.13
N ILE A 255 14.89 2.06 -2.70
CA ILE A 255 15.07 1.26 -3.92
C ILE A 255 15.47 2.14 -5.11
N TYR A 256 14.83 3.31 -5.29
CA TYR A 256 15.07 4.19 -6.43
C TYR A 256 16.38 4.96 -6.31
N THR A 257 16.76 5.38 -5.12
CA THR A 257 17.90 6.28 -4.91
C THR A 257 19.15 5.59 -4.40
N GLY A 258 19.02 4.44 -3.74
CA GLY A 258 20.08 3.80 -2.97
C GLY A 258 20.45 4.55 -1.69
N GLN A 259 19.66 5.55 -1.29
CA GLN A 259 19.89 6.38 -0.10
C GLN A 259 18.76 6.20 0.91
N LYS A 260 19.06 6.34 2.19
CA LYS A 260 18.07 6.30 3.27
C LYS A 260 17.04 7.41 3.09
N ALA A 261 15.77 7.08 3.18
CA ALA A 261 14.68 8.03 3.02
C ALA A 261 14.62 9.02 4.19
N PRO A 262 14.44 10.33 3.93
CA PRO A 262 14.24 11.35 4.98
C PRO A 262 12.79 11.28 5.49
N GLU A 263 12.46 10.24 6.26
CA GLU A 263 11.09 9.89 6.69
C GLU A 263 10.34 11.08 7.31
N GLU A 264 11.01 11.88 8.16
CA GLU A 264 10.36 13.03 8.84
C GLU A 264 9.87 14.10 7.86
N VAL A 265 10.69 14.42 6.84
CA VAL A 265 10.31 15.38 5.79
C VAL A 265 9.17 14.82 4.95
N MET A 266 9.27 13.56 4.54
CA MET A 266 8.24 12.88 3.76
C MET A 266 6.91 12.83 4.52
N ARG A 267 6.94 12.52 5.82
CA ARG A 267 5.77 12.54 6.72
C ARG A 267 5.15 13.93 6.81
N LYS A 268 5.97 14.96 7.08
CA LYS A 268 5.51 16.34 7.18
C LYS A 268 4.81 16.79 5.91
N THR A 269 5.38 16.47 4.76
CA THR A 269 4.79 16.78 3.45
C THR A 269 3.42 16.13 3.29
N LEU A 270 3.29 14.85 3.61
CA LEU A 270 2.02 14.14 3.52
C LEU A 270 0.92 14.73 4.42
N LEU A 271 1.29 15.26 5.58
CA LEU A 271 0.34 15.90 6.51
C LEU A 271 -0.07 17.30 6.08
N GLN A 272 0.69 17.96 5.20
CA GLN A 272 0.44 19.32 4.72
C GLN A 272 -0.35 19.37 3.40
N VAL A 273 -0.24 18.33 2.57
CA VAL A 273 -1.01 18.23 1.32
C VAL A 273 -2.44 17.81 1.68
N LYS A 274 -3.36 18.79 1.66
CA LYS A 274 -4.81 18.58 1.86
C LYS A 274 -5.53 18.62 0.55
#